data_ee51a807445f311c9dcb4f0ff39f2c81
#
_entry.id   ee51a807445f311c9dcb4f0ff39f2c81
#
_cell.length_a   1.000
_cell.length_b   1.000
_cell.length_c   1.000
_cell.angle_alpha   90.00
_cell.angle_beta   90.00
_cell.angle_gamma   90.00
#
_symmetry.space_group_name_H-M   'P 1'
#
loop_
_entity.id
_entity.type
_entity.pdbx_description
1 polymer ?
#
loop_
_entity_poly.entity_id
_entity_poly.type
_entity_poly.pdbx_seq_one_letter_code
_entity_poly.pdbx_strand_id
1 'polypeptide(L)'
;LPHFSISNRYTATLDVSDFRLDSYLKNIRTVRRQEFKKTTAEVTETKDIELFLDLYIKTFERQGIVISPQTLDLVSRIVTSALENHFGRLSMATTIDGVASMSLFVFDSHSGYYLFGANDPKLRNSGASTALMIDNIAAMAELGLSKIDFVGANSPNRGDFKLSFNSVLTPYYEVQLISN
;
A
#
# COMPACT_ATOMS: atom_id res chain seq x y z
N LEU A 1 27.04 28.77 -8.54
CA LEU A 1 26.30 28.21 -7.40
C LEU A 1 25.45 27.06 -7.89
N PRO A 2 25.35 25.94 -7.15
CA PRO A 2 24.47 24.87 -7.56
C PRO A 2 23.02 25.38 -7.56
N HIS A 3 22.28 25.03 -8.59
CA HIS A 3 20.86 25.33 -8.69
C HIS A 3 20.03 24.15 -8.17
N PHE A 4 19.01 24.45 -7.39
CA PHE A 4 18.05 23.46 -6.89
C PHE A 4 16.68 23.71 -7.49
N SER A 5 16.02 22.64 -7.90
CA SER A 5 14.58 22.63 -8.17
C SER A 5 13.85 22.09 -6.95
N ILE A 6 12.78 22.76 -6.55
CA ILE A 6 11.94 22.35 -5.44
C ILE A 6 10.52 22.16 -5.97
N SER A 7 9.93 20.99 -5.72
CA SER A 7 8.55 20.72 -6.07
C SER A 7 7.76 20.19 -4.88
N ASN A 8 6.51 20.63 -4.76
CA ASN A 8 5.58 20.11 -3.76
C ASN A 8 5.10 18.73 -4.17
N ARG A 9 5.17 17.80 -3.24
CA ARG A 9 4.63 16.45 -3.35
C ARG A 9 3.69 16.19 -2.17
N TYR A 10 2.88 15.15 -2.31
CA TYR A 10 1.93 14.78 -1.29
C TYR A 10 2.02 13.30 -1.00
N THR A 11 1.94 12.97 0.28
CA THR A 11 1.65 11.64 0.79
C THR A 11 0.33 11.65 1.55
N ALA A 12 -0.14 10.50 1.98
CA ALA A 12 -1.31 10.38 2.83
C ALA A 12 -0.90 9.65 4.11
N THR A 13 -1.16 10.25 5.27
CA THR A 13 -0.75 9.70 6.57
C THR A 13 -1.96 9.40 7.46
N LEU A 14 -1.87 8.33 8.24
CA LEU A 14 -2.89 7.90 9.18
C LEU A 14 -2.24 7.73 10.56
N ASP A 15 -2.82 8.35 11.58
CA ASP A 15 -2.47 8.12 12.97
C ASP A 15 -3.14 6.80 13.43
N VAL A 16 -2.34 5.91 14.01
CA VAL A 16 -2.80 4.61 14.52
C VAL A 16 -2.43 4.38 15.98
N SER A 17 -1.98 5.42 16.69
CA SER A 17 -1.57 5.35 18.11
C SER A 17 -2.63 4.75 19.04
N ASP A 18 -3.90 5.10 18.80
CA ASP A 18 -5.05 4.64 19.56
C ASP A 18 -5.99 3.79 18.70
N PHE A 19 -5.43 2.99 17.81
CA PHE A 19 -6.20 2.21 16.85
C PHE A 19 -7.15 1.23 17.52
N ARG A 20 -8.43 1.29 17.14
CA ARG A 20 -9.47 0.32 17.48
C ARG A 20 -10.30 0.08 16.23
N LEU A 21 -10.35 -1.15 15.77
CA LEU A 21 -10.99 -1.51 14.50
C LEU A 21 -12.43 -1.00 14.41
N ASP A 22 -13.24 -1.19 15.45
CA ASP A 22 -14.67 -0.78 15.44
C ASP A 22 -14.83 0.75 15.29
N SER A 23 -13.98 1.52 15.95
CA SER A 23 -13.99 2.98 15.85
C SER A 23 -13.43 3.45 14.51
N TYR A 24 -12.37 2.80 14.05
CA TYR A 24 -11.75 3.09 12.76
C TYR A 24 -12.73 2.86 11.61
N LEU A 25 -13.45 1.74 11.61
CA LEU A 25 -14.45 1.43 10.58
C LEU A 25 -15.60 2.46 10.51
N LYS A 26 -15.90 3.16 11.59
CA LYS A 26 -16.89 4.26 11.58
C LYS A 26 -16.38 5.50 10.87
N ASN A 27 -15.08 5.72 10.87
CA ASN A 27 -14.44 6.94 10.37
C ASN A 27 -13.95 6.84 8.91
N ILE A 28 -13.74 5.64 8.38
CA ILE A 28 -13.40 5.46 6.96
C ILE A 28 -14.60 5.78 6.07
N ARG A 29 -14.33 6.11 4.80
CA ARG A 29 -15.40 6.38 3.84
C ARG A 29 -16.37 5.22 3.74
N THR A 30 -17.65 5.54 3.57
CA THR A 30 -18.75 4.56 3.54
C THR A 30 -18.52 3.46 2.52
N VAL A 31 -17.95 3.76 1.34
CA VAL A 31 -17.65 2.76 0.31
C VAL A 31 -16.67 1.70 0.84
N ARG A 32 -15.60 2.10 1.56
CA ARG A 32 -14.61 1.16 2.12
C ARG A 32 -15.23 0.29 3.20
N ARG A 33 -16.04 0.89 4.06
CA ARG A 33 -16.78 0.17 5.10
C ARG A 33 -17.77 -0.86 4.51
N GLN A 34 -18.45 -0.50 3.43
CA GLN A 34 -19.36 -1.42 2.74
C GLN A 34 -18.61 -2.56 2.03
N GLU A 35 -17.50 -2.27 1.35
CA GLU A 35 -16.66 -3.29 0.74
C GLU A 35 -16.14 -4.26 1.79
N PHE A 36 -15.59 -3.76 2.91
CA PHE A 36 -15.10 -4.59 4.00
C PHE A 36 -16.17 -5.51 4.60
N LYS A 37 -17.40 -5.01 4.75
CA LYS A 37 -18.51 -5.81 5.27
C LYS A 37 -19.03 -6.87 4.31
N LYS A 38 -18.88 -6.66 3.01
CA LYS A 38 -19.45 -7.53 1.97
C LYS A 38 -18.43 -8.53 1.43
N THR A 39 -17.17 -8.23 1.52
CA THR A 39 -16.13 -9.12 0.99
C THR A 39 -16.07 -10.41 1.79
N THR A 40 -15.82 -11.51 1.09
CA THR A 40 -15.50 -12.82 1.66
C THR A 40 -14.02 -13.14 1.50
N ALA A 41 -13.20 -12.14 1.16
CA ALA A 41 -11.78 -12.33 1.00
C ALA A 41 -11.11 -12.59 2.36
N GLU A 42 -10.30 -13.62 2.41
CA GLU A 42 -9.43 -13.95 3.54
C GLU A 42 -8.07 -13.30 3.36
N VAL A 43 -7.57 -12.66 4.41
CA VAL A 43 -6.26 -12.02 4.40
C VAL A 43 -5.27 -12.87 5.19
N THR A 44 -4.13 -13.17 4.58
CA THR A 44 -3.04 -13.93 5.19
C THR A 44 -1.68 -13.32 4.85
N GLU A 45 -0.70 -13.53 5.73
CA GLU A 45 0.69 -13.26 5.39
C GLU A 45 1.24 -14.32 4.44
N THR A 46 2.19 -13.92 3.61
CA THR A 46 2.83 -14.81 2.65
C THR A 46 4.30 -14.45 2.46
N LYS A 47 5.07 -15.40 1.90
CA LYS A 47 6.43 -15.15 1.41
C LYS A 47 6.54 -15.43 -0.10
N ASP A 48 5.40 -15.57 -0.78
CA ASP A 48 5.34 -15.85 -2.20
C ASP A 48 5.61 -14.59 -3.01
N ILE A 49 6.91 -14.34 -3.24
CA ILE A 49 7.38 -13.17 -4.00
C ILE A 49 7.06 -13.34 -5.47
N GLU A 50 7.09 -14.55 -6.02
CA GLU A 50 6.80 -14.79 -7.44
C GLU A 50 5.35 -14.45 -7.76
N LEU A 51 4.41 -14.91 -6.95
CA LEU A 51 3.00 -14.56 -7.09
C LEU A 51 2.77 -13.04 -6.95
N PHE A 52 3.48 -12.39 -6.01
CA PHE A 52 3.42 -10.96 -5.86
C PHE A 52 3.88 -10.23 -7.13
N LEU A 53 5.01 -10.62 -7.72
CA LEU A 53 5.54 -10.02 -8.94
C LEU A 53 4.60 -10.23 -10.14
N ASP A 54 4.00 -11.40 -10.27
CA ASP A 54 3.00 -11.68 -11.30
C ASP A 54 1.79 -10.74 -11.21
N LEU A 55 1.25 -10.56 -9.99
CA LEU A 55 0.15 -9.62 -9.77
C LEU A 55 0.58 -8.16 -9.95
N TYR A 56 1.83 -7.84 -9.60
CA TYR A 56 2.40 -6.51 -9.80
C TYR A 56 2.47 -6.17 -11.28
N ILE A 57 2.94 -7.07 -12.12
CA ILE A 57 2.93 -6.92 -13.58
C ILE A 57 1.51 -6.69 -14.09
N LYS A 58 0.55 -7.53 -13.75
CA LYS A 58 -0.86 -7.41 -14.17
C LYS A 58 -1.48 -6.06 -13.77
N THR A 59 -1.09 -5.53 -12.62
CA THR A 59 -1.56 -4.22 -12.14
C THR A 59 -1.14 -3.08 -13.06
N PHE A 60 0.06 -3.11 -13.59
CA PHE A 60 0.60 -2.08 -14.48
C PHE A 60 0.20 -2.30 -15.95
N GLU A 61 0.16 -3.53 -16.42
CA GLU A 61 -0.33 -3.87 -17.75
C GLU A 61 -1.75 -3.33 -18.00
N ARG A 62 -2.63 -3.45 -16.98
CA ARG A 62 -3.97 -2.86 -17.06
C ARG A 62 -3.96 -1.34 -17.28
N GLN A 63 -2.90 -0.66 -16.89
CA GLN A 63 -2.71 0.78 -17.07
C GLN A 63 -1.97 1.11 -18.37
N GLY A 64 -1.67 0.11 -19.19
CA GLY A 64 -0.87 0.26 -20.40
C GLY A 64 0.63 0.49 -20.13
N ILE A 65 1.10 0.17 -18.92
CA ILE A 65 2.49 0.36 -18.51
C ILE A 65 3.20 -0.98 -18.54
N VAL A 66 4.28 -1.06 -19.32
CA VAL A 66 5.20 -2.20 -19.32
C VAL A 66 6.30 -1.94 -18.30
N ILE A 67 6.44 -2.85 -17.35
CA ILE A 67 7.50 -2.75 -16.33
C ILE A 67 8.78 -3.35 -16.91
N SER A 68 9.90 -2.63 -16.77
CA SER A 68 11.20 -3.14 -17.23
C SER A 68 11.70 -4.29 -16.34
N PRO A 69 12.50 -5.23 -16.88
CA PRO A 69 13.13 -6.29 -16.08
C PRO A 69 13.95 -5.74 -14.91
N GLN A 70 14.62 -4.60 -15.10
CA GLN A 70 15.41 -3.94 -14.05
C GLN A 70 14.52 -3.44 -12.91
N THR A 71 13.34 -2.92 -13.22
CA THR A 71 12.36 -2.49 -12.21
C THR A 71 11.82 -3.69 -11.44
N LEU A 72 11.50 -4.79 -12.12
CA LEU A 72 11.04 -6.02 -11.47
C LEU A 72 12.12 -6.62 -10.56
N ASP A 73 13.37 -6.66 -11.00
CA ASP A 73 14.49 -7.10 -10.18
C ASP A 73 14.65 -6.22 -8.92
N LEU A 74 14.55 -4.90 -9.08
CA LEU A 74 14.59 -3.98 -7.94
C LEU A 74 13.44 -4.23 -6.96
N VAL A 75 12.21 -4.37 -7.44
CA VAL A 75 11.04 -4.67 -6.60
C VAL A 75 11.23 -6.01 -5.88
N SER A 76 11.66 -7.05 -6.59
CA SER A 76 11.96 -8.37 -6.01
C SER A 76 12.98 -8.27 -4.87
N ARG A 77 14.10 -7.59 -5.09
CA ARG A 77 15.14 -7.40 -4.06
C ARG A 77 14.64 -6.62 -2.85
N ILE A 78 13.81 -5.59 -3.06
CA ILE A 78 13.21 -4.84 -1.95
C ILE A 78 12.29 -5.73 -1.12
N VAL A 79 11.40 -6.49 -1.77
CA VAL A 79 10.49 -7.41 -1.08
C VAL A 79 11.27 -8.47 -0.30
N THR A 80 12.24 -9.12 -0.95
CA THR A 80 13.11 -10.14 -0.33
C THR A 80 13.81 -9.57 0.89
N SER A 81 14.49 -8.42 0.74
CA SER A 81 15.22 -7.78 1.84
C SER A 81 14.30 -7.40 3.01
N ALA A 82 13.10 -6.89 2.72
CA ALA A 82 12.15 -6.53 3.76
C ALA A 82 11.70 -7.74 4.59
N LEU A 83 11.47 -8.88 3.93
CA LEU A 83 11.03 -10.11 4.58
C LEU A 83 12.18 -10.79 5.36
N GLU A 84 13.37 -10.89 4.76
CA GLU A 84 14.54 -11.52 5.38
C GLU A 84 15.04 -10.76 6.62
N ASN A 85 14.95 -9.44 6.60
CA ASN A 85 15.40 -8.58 7.71
C ASN A 85 14.26 -8.17 8.67
N HIS A 86 13.09 -8.77 8.54
CA HIS A 86 11.96 -8.62 9.45
C HIS A 86 11.45 -7.17 9.63
N PHE A 87 11.59 -6.33 8.61
CA PHE A 87 10.99 -4.99 8.57
C PHE A 87 9.89 -4.83 7.52
N GLY A 88 9.42 -5.95 6.96
CA GLY A 88 8.36 -5.98 5.97
C GLY A 88 7.32 -7.05 6.25
N ARG A 89 6.08 -6.75 5.88
CA ARG A 89 4.93 -7.64 5.89
C ARG A 89 4.36 -7.73 4.47
N LEU A 90 4.54 -8.86 3.82
CA LEU A 90 3.88 -9.19 2.57
C LEU A 90 2.61 -9.96 2.89
N SER A 91 1.47 -9.46 2.44
CA SER A 91 0.18 -10.06 2.69
C SER A 91 -0.65 -10.18 1.42
N MET A 92 -1.56 -11.15 1.40
CA MET A 92 -2.46 -11.42 0.28
C MET A 92 -3.90 -11.53 0.75
N ALA A 93 -4.83 -11.10 -0.09
CA ALA A 93 -6.26 -11.28 0.07
C ALA A 93 -6.77 -12.25 -1.01
N THR A 94 -7.30 -13.38 -0.56
CA THR A 94 -7.77 -14.47 -1.41
C THR A 94 -9.29 -14.55 -1.38
N THR A 95 -9.91 -14.66 -2.54
CA THR A 95 -11.33 -14.93 -2.73
C THR A 95 -11.54 -16.36 -3.21
N ILE A 96 -12.78 -16.79 -3.35
CA ILE A 96 -13.11 -18.10 -3.96
C ILE A 96 -12.56 -18.23 -5.40
N ASP A 97 -12.38 -17.11 -6.10
CA ASP A 97 -11.89 -17.06 -7.47
C ASP A 97 -10.35 -16.94 -7.58
N GLY A 98 -9.66 -16.87 -6.43
CA GLY A 98 -8.21 -16.80 -6.36
C GLY A 98 -7.67 -15.57 -5.63
N VAL A 99 -6.35 -15.37 -5.70
CA VAL A 99 -5.68 -14.24 -5.06
C VAL A 99 -6.01 -12.95 -5.80
N ALA A 100 -6.71 -12.06 -5.11
CA ALA A 100 -7.25 -10.82 -5.69
C ALA A 100 -6.35 -9.60 -5.48
N SER A 101 -5.61 -9.57 -4.38
CA SER A 101 -4.77 -8.43 -4.02
C SER A 101 -3.62 -8.86 -3.13
N MET A 102 -2.46 -8.23 -3.32
CA MET A 102 -1.30 -8.38 -2.44
C MET A 102 -0.71 -7.01 -2.12
N SER A 103 -0.06 -6.89 -0.98
CA SER A 103 0.63 -5.66 -0.60
C SER A 103 1.85 -5.92 0.26
N LEU A 104 2.88 -5.09 0.06
CA LEU A 104 4.02 -4.98 0.96
C LEU A 104 3.88 -3.71 1.79
N PHE A 105 3.83 -3.89 3.10
CA PHE A 105 4.11 -2.85 4.08
C PHE A 105 5.52 -3.04 4.60
N VAL A 106 6.27 -1.96 4.70
CA VAL A 106 7.55 -1.94 5.42
C VAL A 106 7.40 -1.02 6.62
N PHE A 107 8.22 -1.21 7.65
CA PHE A 107 8.08 -0.44 8.88
C PHE A 107 9.42 -0.22 9.57
N ASP A 108 9.50 0.86 10.32
CA ASP A 108 10.54 1.17 11.29
C ASP A 108 9.98 1.10 12.71
N SER A 109 10.67 1.67 13.69
CA SER A 109 10.24 1.68 15.08
C SER A 109 9.02 2.58 15.38
N HIS A 110 8.54 3.38 14.42
CA HIS A 110 7.49 4.39 14.64
C HIS A 110 6.39 4.36 13.58
N SER A 111 6.75 4.00 12.35
CA SER A 111 5.86 4.16 11.19
C SER A 111 5.84 2.93 10.32
N GLY A 112 4.65 2.62 9.79
CA GLY A 112 4.46 1.69 8.69
C GLY A 112 4.31 2.43 7.36
N TYR A 113 4.77 1.84 6.26
CA TYR A 113 4.73 2.41 4.92
C TYR A 113 4.09 1.43 3.95
N TYR A 114 3.01 1.82 3.30
CA TYR A 114 2.41 1.06 2.20
C TYR A 114 3.26 1.22 0.95
N LEU A 115 4.24 0.35 0.79
CA LEU A 115 5.26 0.52 -0.25
C LEU A 115 4.80 0.04 -1.62
N PHE A 116 4.23 -1.18 -1.70
CA PHE A 116 3.74 -1.76 -2.94
C PHE A 116 2.36 -2.36 -2.78
N GLY A 117 1.56 -2.25 -3.85
CA GLY A 117 0.29 -2.93 -3.99
C GLY A 117 0.15 -3.57 -5.36
N ALA A 118 -0.37 -4.78 -5.40
CA ALA A 118 -0.60 -5.58 -6.58
C ALA A 118 -2.03 -6.12 -6.57
N ASN A 119 -2.72 -6.10 -7.72
CA ASN A 119 -4.11 -6.48 -7.79
C ASN A 119 -4.39 -7.26 -9.08
N ASP A 120 -5.20 -8.32 -8.99
CA ASP A 120 -5.77 -8.94 -10.17
C ASP A 120 -6.85 -8.03 -10.76
N PRO A 121 -6.72 -7.59 -12.02
CA PRO A 121 -7.70 -6.72 -12.66
C PRO A 121 -9.11 -7.34 -12.74
N LYS A 122 -9.21 -8.66 -12.79
CA LYS A 122 -10.49 -9.38 -12.89
C LYS A 122 -11.24 -9.39 -11.55
N LEU A 123 -10.52 -9.36 -10.42
CA LEU A 123 -11.05 -9.47 -9.07
C LEU A 123 -11.13 -8.11 -8.32
N ARG A 124 -10.89 -7.00 -9.03
CA ARG A 124 -10.80 -5.64 -8.42
C ARG A 124 -12.06 -5.19 -7.67
N ASN A 125 -13.22 -5.74 -7.98
CA ASN A 125 -14.50 -5.35 -7.38
C ASN A 125 -14.92 -6.26 -6.21
N SER A 126 -14.06 -7.20 -5.81
CA SER A 126 -14.33 -8.16 -4.74
C SER A 126 -14.30 -7.56 -3.32
N GLY A 127 -13.80 -6.32 -3.17
CA GLY A 127 -13.52 -5.72 -1.85
C GLY A 127 -12.24 -6.23 -1.20
N ALA A 128 -11.53 -7.16 -1.83
CA ALA A 128 -10.31 -7.78 -1.28
C ALA A 128 -9.21 -6.76 -0.98
N SER A 129 -8.98 -5.77 -1.87
CA SER A 129 -7.98 -4.71 -1.62
C SER A 129 -8.32 -3.86 -0.39
N THR A 130 -9.60 -3.68 -0.12
CA THR A 130 -10.06 -2.96 1.08
C THR A 130 -9.85 -3.79 2.35
N ALA A 131 -10.18 -5.08 2.32
CA ALA A 131 -9.89 -5.98 3.43
C ALA A 131 -8.40 -6.06 3.72
N LEU A 132 -7.58 -6.24 2.69
CA LEU A 132 -6.12 -6.29 2.77
C LEU A 132 -5.54 -5.02 3.40
N MET A 133 -6.02 -3.85 3.00
CA MET A 133 -5.57 -2.57 3.55
C MET A 133 -5.94 -2.43 5.02
N ILE A 134 -7.17 -2.76 5.41
CA ILE A 134 -7.64 -2.66 6.81
C ILE A 134 -6.88 -3.64 7.69
N ASP A 135 -6.64 -4.85 7.24
CA ASP A 135 -5.85 -5.86 7.95
C ASP A 135 -4.40 -5.40 8.19
N ASN A 136 -3.75 -4.84 7.16
CA ASN A 136 -2.40 -4.30 7.33
C ASN A 136 -2.36 -3.09 8.27
N ILE A 137 -3.36 -2.21 8.23
CA ILE A 137 -3.45 -1.09 9.17
C ILE A 137 -3.56 -1.61 10.61
N ALA A 138 -4.41 -2.61 10.85
CA ALA A 138 -4.54 -3.23 12.16
C ALA A 138 -3.22 -3.89 12.61
N ALA A 139 -2.58 -4.66 11.73
CA ALA A 139 -1.31 -5.29 12.01
C ALA A 139 -0.18 -4.29 12.37
N MET A 140 -0.11 -3.15 11.65
CA MET A 140 0.86 -2.09 11.99
C MET A 140 0.58 -1.47 13.37
N ALA A 141 -0.69 -1.28 13.71
CA ALA A 141 -1.07 -0.79 15.04
C ALA A 141 -0.75 -1.82 16.15
N GLU A 142 -0.96 -3.11 15.90
CA GLU A 142 -0.60 -4.21 16.83
C GLU A 142 0.92 -4.30 17.07
N LEU A 143 1.74 -3.92 16.09
CA LEU A 143 3.18 -3.77 16.26
C LEU A 143 3.58 -2.57 17.14
N GLY A 144 2.61 -1.75 17.57
CA GLY A 144 2.84 -0.55 18.39
C GLY A 144 3.29 0.67 17.60
N LEU A 145 3.11 0.67 16.28
CA LEU A 145 3.44 1.83 15.46
C LEU A 145 2.41 2.94 15.68
N SER A 146 2.86 4.18 15.60
CA SER A 146 1.98 5.35 15.81
C SER A 146 1.41 5.92 14.52
N LYS A 147 2.05 5.61 13.38
CA LYS A 147 1.69 6.23 12.10
C LYS A 147 1.82 5.24 10.93
N ILE A 148 0.93 5.41 9.96
CA ILE A 148 1.06 4.80 8.64
C ILE A 148 1.21 5.90 7.58
N ASP A 149 2.20 5.75 6.71
CA ASP A 149 2.36 6.54 5.51
C ASP A 149 1.98 5.68 4.29
N PHE A 150 0.95 6.10 3.55
CA PHE A 150 0.51 5.38 2.36
C PHE A 150 1.39 5.67 1.14
N VAL A 151 2.45 6.45 1.29
CA VAL A 151 3.41 6.82 0.24
C VAL A 151 2.73 7.42 -0.99
N GLY A 152 3.26 8.46 -1.57
CA GLY A 152 2.84 9.08 -2.84
C GLY A 152 1.31 9.20 -3.10
N ALA A 153 0.74 10.37 -2.81
CA ALA A 153 -0.67 10.70 -3.07
C ALA A 153 -0.85 11.75 -4.20
N ASN A 154 0.14 11.84 -5.10
CA ASN A 154 0.18 12.87 -6.15
C ASN A 154 -0.73 12.57 -7.36
N SER A 155 -1.22 11.35 -7.50
CA SER A 155 -2.17 10.96 -8.56
C SER A 155 -3.59 11.02 -8.00
N PRO A 156 -4.56 11.69 -8.66
CA PRO A 156 -5.92 11.84 -8.13
C PRO A 156 -6.56 10.51 -7.73
N ASN A 157 -6.53 9.51 -8.60
CA ASN A 157 -7.15 8.21 -8.34
C ASN A 157 -6.48 7.43 -7.20
N ARG A 158 -5.13 7.43 -7.15
CA ARG A 158 -4.38 6.76 -6.08
C ARG A 158 -4.49 7.50 -4.77
N GLY A 159 -4.45 8.83 -4.81
CA GLY A 159 -4.66 9.68 -3.65
C GLY A 159 -6.05 9.49 -3.05
N ASP A 160 -7.10 9.49 -3.88
CA ASP A 160 -8.47 9.28 -3.42
C ASP A 160 -8.67 7.92 -2.73
N PHE A 161 -8.09 6.84 -3.30
CA PHE A 161 -8.11 5.52 -2.65
C PHE A 161 -7.47 5.58 -1.26
N LYS A 162 -6.27 6.15 -1.13
CA LYS A 162 -5.55 6.26 0.14
C LYS A 162 -6.31 7.11 1.16
N LEU A 163 -6.82 8.26 0.75
CA LEU A 163 -7.61 9.16 1.60
C LEU A 163 -8.95 8.53 2.04
N SER A 164 -9.44 7.52 1.32
CA SER A 164 -10.68 6.83 1.70
C SER A 164 -10.57 5.99 2.97
N PHE A 165 -9.35 5.75 3.46
CA PHE A 165 -9.02 5.05 4.71
C PHE A 165 -8.83 6.00 5.90
N ASN A 166 -9.45 7.17 5.89
CA ASN A 166 -9.36 8.20 6.93
C ASN A 166 -7.94 8.77 7.12
N SER A 167 -7.12 8.72 6.09
CA SER A 167 -5.80 9.35 6.10
C SER A 167 -5.88 10.84 5.74
N VAL A 168 -4.87 11.59 6.12
CA VAL A 168 -4.73 13.02 5.88
C VAL A 168 -3.68 13.27 4.81
N LEU A 169 -4.01 14.15 3.85
CA LEU A 169 -3.07 14.57 2.82
C LEU A 169 -1.96 15.41 3.46
N THR A 170 -0.72 14.95 3.34
CA THR A 170 0.45 15.56 3.98
C THR A 170 1.44 16.01 2.92
N PRO A 171 1.79 17.31 2.85
CA PRO A 171 2.78 17.81 1.89
C PRO A 171 4.21 17.44 2.30
N TYR A 172 5.06 17.24 1.30
CA TYR A 172 6.51 17.18 1.47
C TYR A 172 7.19 17.83 0.26
N TYR A 173 8.50 18.12 0.37
CA TYR A 173 9.26 18.75 -0.71
C TYR A 173 10.22 17.74 -1.35
N GLU A 174 10.17 17.65 -2.67
CA GLU A 174 11.20 17.01 -3.45
C GLU A 174 12.22 18.08 -3.88
N VAL A 175 13.48 17.87 -3.53
CA VAL A 175 14.59 18.79 -3.86
C VAL A 175 15.54 18.06 -4.79
N GLN A 176 15.75 18.62 -5.98
CA GLN A 176 16.67 18.07 -6.98
C GLN A 176 17.81 19.02 -7.23
N LEU A 177 19.04 18.51 -7.19
CA LEU A 177 20.23 19.24 -7.62
C LEU A 177 20.28 19.23 -9.15
N ILE A 178 20.28 20.42 -9.74
CA ILE A 178 20.46 20.57 -11.19
C ILE A 178 21.96 20.75 -11.44
N SER A 179 22.61 19.71 -11.97
CA SER A 179 23.96 19.82 -12.51
C SER A 179 23.91 20.47 -13.90
N ASN A 180 24.71 21.52 -14.10
CA ASN A 180 24.89 22.11 -15.43
C ASN A 180 25.65 21.14 -16.34
#